data_9eeeec94afea022a2954df53a8194e4e
#
_entry.id   9eeeec94afea022a2954df53a8194e4e
#
_cell.length_a   1.000
_cell.length_b   1.000
_cell.length_c   1.000
_cell.angle_alpha   90.00
_cell.angle_beta   90.00
_cell.angle_gamma   90.00
#
_symmetry.space_group_name_H-M   'P 1'
#
loop_
_entity.id
_entity.type
_entity.pdbx_description
1 polymer ?
#
loop_
_entity_poly.entity_id
_entity_poly.type
_entity_poly.pdbx_seq_one_letter_code
_entity_poly.pdbx_strand_id
1 'polypeptide(L)'
;MYKITEGYLPFLSGRTYYRIVEPQKGTDTAKAPIILLHGGPGSTHNYFEVLDCFADDGRAVISYDQIGCGKSYLDGQPQLWTLDTWMRELKALIRHLGLTKFHLLGQSWGGMLELAYLIDEGAQGVCSAVLSSTLSSSQLWGREQHRMIRYLPEEEQQAIAEAEASGNYQDRRYLQANDHYMELHCMGKVSADAPECLRRKKVTGDEAYRTAWGPNEYTPLGTLRNFDYTDRLGEIHVPCLIISGTDDLCTPLVAKTMYDRIPDAHWELFEGCRHMCFVDDHAKYCTVVEKWLREND
;
A
#
# COMPACT_ATOMS: atom_id res chain seq x y z
N MET A 1 19.60 4.92 -17.42
CA MET A 1 19.36 5.65 -16.15
C MET A 1 18.12 6.50 -16.38
N TYR A 2 17.13 6.36 -15.53
CA TYR A 2 15.87 7.13 -15.64
C TYR A 2 16.12 8.61 -15.37
N LYS A 3 15.37 9.47 -16.06
CA LYS A 3 15.27 10.86 -15.69
C LYS A 3 14.23 10.98 -14.58
N ILE A 4 14.63 11.53 -13.45
CA ILE A 4 13.80 11.66 -12.26
C ILE A 4 13.57 13.14 -11.99
N THR A 5 12.31 13.50 -11.80
CA THR A 5 11.88 14.83 -11.35
C THR A 5 11.30 14.71 -9.95
N GLU A 6 11.78 15.50 -9.03
CA GLU A 6 11.29 15.57 -7.65
C GLU A 6 10.70 16.94 -7.36
N GLY A 7 9.68 16.99 -6.50
CA GLY A 7 9.06 18.24 -6.13
C GLY A 7 8.29 18.17 -4.81
N TYR A 8 7.74 19.30 -4.42
CA TYR A 8 6.92 19.44 -3.24
C TYR A 8 5.62 20.18 -3.55
N LEU A 9 4.53 19.66 -3.04
CA LEU A 9 3.24 20.33 -3.00
C LEU A 9 3.00 20.85 -1.58
N PRO A 10 2.73 22.15 -1.36
CA PRO A 10 2.26 22.65 -0.07
C PRO A 10 0.94 21.95 0.32
N PHE A 11 0.89 21.34 1.48
CA PHE A 11 -0.30 20.66 1.96
C PHE A 11 -0.45 20.81 3.47
N LEU A 12 -1.59 21.31 3.94
CA LEU A 12 -1.86 21.65 5.34
C LEU A 12 -0.74 22.54 5.92
N SER A 13 -0.26 22.20 7.11
CA SER A 13 0.88 22.88 7.78
C SER A 13 2.25 22.37 7.32
N GLY A 14 2.30 21.43 6.37
CA GLY A 14 3.51 20.80 5.86
C GLY A 14 3.60 20.87 4.33
N ARG A 15 4.13 19.82 3.77
CA ARG A 15 4.27 19.66 2.32
C ARG A 15 4.26 18.17 1.97
N THR A 16 3.78 17.84 0.79
CA THR A 16 3.85 16.49 0.22
C THR A 16 4.98 16.44 -0.80
N TYR A 17 5.93 15.57 -0.57
CA TYR A 17 6.99 15.25 -1.53
C TYR A 17 6.45 14.29 -2.59
N TYR A 18 6.81 14.52 -3.85
CA TYR A 18 6.55 13.59 -4.95
C TYR A 18 7.78 13.38 -5.81
N ARG A 19 7.83 12.23 -6.47
CA ARG A 19 8.87 11.77 -7.37
C ARG A 19 8.23 11.25 -8.65
N ILE A 20 8.75 11.70 -9.79
CA ILE A 20 8.28 11.27 -11.11
C ILE A 20 9.46 10.67 -11.86
N VAL A 21 9.34 9.42 -12.25
CA VAL A 21 10.22 8.79 -13.24
C VAL A 21 9.62 9.06 -14.60
N GLU A 22 10.36 9.80 -15.43
CA GLU A 22 9.90 10.16 -16.76
C GLU A 22 10.06 8.96 -17.72
N PRO A 23 9.15 8.80 -18.70
CA PRO A 23 9.30 7.77 -19.72
C PRO A 23 10.60 7.94 -20.49
N GLN A 24 11.17 6.84 -20.96
CA GLN A 24 12.39 6.89 -21.76
C GLN A 24 12.14 7.62 -23.08
N LYS A 25 13.16 8.35 -23.56
CA LYS A 25 13.07 9.06 -24.85
C LYS A 25 12.87 8.08 -26.00
N GLY A 26 11.92 8.38 -26.86
CA GLY A 26 11.63 7.57 -28.06
C GLY A 26 10.55 6.52 -27.85
N THR A 27 9.98 6.42 -26.65
CA THR A 27 8.77 5.64 -26.40
C THR A 27 7.50 6.48 -26.70
N ASP A 28 6.39 5.81 -26.96
CA ASP A 28 5.09 6.48 -27.07
C ASP A 28 4.73 7.09 -25.72
N THR A 29 4.73 8.43 -25.64
CA THR A 29 4.46 9.17 -24.40
C THR A 29 2.98 9.47 -24.20
N ALA A 30 2.11 8.88 -25.02
CA ALA A 30 0.65 9.07 -24.91
C ALA A 30 0.00 8.19 -23.83
N LYS A 31 0.78 7.29 -23.21
CA LYS A 31 0.27 6.39 -22.17
C LYS A 31 -0.05 7.11 -20.86
N ALA A 32 -1.13 6.69 -20.22
CA ALA A 32 -1.52 7.22 -18.93
C ALA A 32 -0.44 6.93 -17.86
N PRO A 33 -0.05 7.91 -17.01
CA PRO A 33 0.88 7.70 -15.92
C PRO A 33 0.28 6.78 -14.86
N ILE A 34 1.15 6.16 -14.05
CA ILE A 34 0.73 5.40 -12.87
C ILE A 34 1.12 6.15 -11.60
N ILE A 35 0.19 6.22 -10.63
CA ILE A 35 0.44 6.77 -9.29
C ILE A 35 0.54 5.61 -8.31
N LEU A 36 1.64 5.54 -7.57
CA LEU A 36 1.94 4.50 -6.58
C LEU A 36 1.62 5.03 -5.17
N LEU A 37 0.67 4.38 -4.48
CA LEU A 37 0.21 4.71 -3.14
C LEU A 37 0.82 3.74 -2.14
N HIS A 38 1.78 4.22 -1.33
CA HIS A 38 2.48 3.37 -0.37
C HIS A 38 1.61 2.96 0.82
N GLY A 39 2.01 1.88 1.48
CA GLY A 39 1.36 1.31 2.66
C GLY A 39 1.70 2.01 3.98
N GLY A 40 1.35 1.35 5.04
CA GLY A 40 1.45 1.81 6.43
C GLY A 40 0.06 1.89 7.07
N PRO A 41 -0.53 3.11 7.25
CA PRO A 41 -0.04 4.46 6.89
C PRO A 41 1.28 4.83 7.55
N GLY A 42 2.02 5.76 6.95
CA GLY A 42 3.30 6.21 7.52
C GLY A 42 4.55 5.43 7.05
N SER A 43 4.44 4.56 6.03
CA SER A 43 5.61 4.04 5.32
C SER A 43 6.21 5.14 4.40
N THR A 44 6.93 4.80 3.36
CA THR A 44 7.50 5.77 2.41
C THR A 44 7.46 5.21 1.00
N HIS A 45 7.60 6.08 -0.02
CA HIS A 45 7.66 5.64 -1.43
C HIS A 45 8.85 4.73 -1.75
N ASN A 46 9.90 4.71 -0.95
CA ASN A 46 11.20 4.14 -1.29
C ASN A 46 11.14 2.71 -1.85
N TYR A 47 10.33 1.85 -1.28
CA TYR A 47 10.25 0.46 -1.74
C TYR A 47 9.62 0.33 -3.12
N PHE A 48 8.87 1.32 -3.57
CA PHE A 48 8.32 1.35 -4.92
C PHE A 48 9.34 1.75 -5.99
N GLU A 49 10.53 2.22 -5.63
CA GLU A 49 11.58 2.51 -6.62
C GLU A 49 12.00 1.26 -7.40
N VAL A 50 11.74 0.05 -6.88
CA VAL A 50 11.91 -1.20 -7.65
C VAL A 50 10.96 -1.29 -8.85
N LEU A 51 9.86 -0.53 -8.86
CA LEU A 51 8.86 -0.47 -9.94
C LEU A 51 9.12 0.67 -10.93
N ASP A 52 10.25 1.37 -10.85
CA ASP A 52 10.65 2.39 -11.82
C ASP A 52 10.70 1.83 -13.26
N CYS A 53 10.86 0.50 -13.40
CA CYS A 53 10.83 -0.20 -14.68
C CYS A 53 9.55 0.03 -15.49
N PHE A 54 8.42 0.36 -14.85
CA PHE A 54 7.20 0.71 -15.58
C PHE A 54 7.38 1.92 -16.52
N ALA A 55 8.41 2.75 -16.29
CA ALA A 55 8.75 3.84 -17.18
C ALA A 55 9.35 3.39 -18.52
N ASP A 56 9.84 2.15 -18.61
CA ASP A 56 10.37 1.58 -19.85
C ASP A 56 9.26 1.35 -20.88
N ASP A 57 8.02 1.20 -20.42
CA ASP A 57 6.83 1.05 -21.27
C ASP A 57 6.28 2.39 -21.82
N GLY A 58 6.94 3.51 -21.55
CA GLY A 58 6.57 4.82 -22.09
C GLY A 58 5.60 5.62 -21.23
N ARG A 59 5.32 5.20 -19.99
CA ARG A 59 4.49 5.94 -19.03
C ARG A 59 5.33 6.61 -17.94
N ALA A 60 4.84 7.69 -17.38
CA ALA A 60 5.43 8.25 -16.17
C ALA A 60 5.04 7.41 -14.95
N VAL A 61 6.00 7.18 -14.04
CA VAL A 61 5.76 6.53 -12.75
C VAL A 61 5.84 7.58 -11.66
N ILE A 62 4.74 7.80 -10.95
CA ILE A 62 4.61 8.82 -9.93
C ILE A 62 4.50 8.14 -8.58
N SER A 63 5.40 8.48 -7.68
CA SER A 63 5.35 8.07 -6.27
C SER A 63 5.44 9.29 -5.37
N TYR A 64 4.94 9.20 -4.15
CA TYR A 64 5.02 10.30 -3.20
C TYR A 64 5.12 9.77 -1.77
N ASP A 65 5.68 10.56 -0.87
CA ASP A 65 5.57 10.32 0.56
C ASP A 65 4.29 11.01 1.05
N GLN A 66 3.36 10.22 1.57
CA GLN A 66 2.13 10.75 2.15
C GLN A 66 2.48 11.61 3.37
N ILE A 67 1.65 12.63 3.64
CA ILE A 67 1.88 13.52 4.79
C ILE A 67 2.03 12.69 6.08
N GLY A 68 3.06 13.01 6.88
CA GLY A 68 3.40 12.32 8.11
C GLY A 68 4.61 11.39 8.02
N CYS A 69 5.16 11.13 6.81
CA CYS A 69 6.33 10.26 6.67
C CYS A 69 7.33 10.76 5.62
N GLY A 70 8.50 10.13 5.57
CA GLY A 70 9.53 10.36 4.57
C GLY A 70 9.97 11.82 4.47
N LYS A 71 10.00 12.33 3.24
CA LYS A 71 10.28 13.73 2.93
C LYS A 71 9.05 14.64 3.16
N SER A 72 7.89 14.06 3.48
CA SER A 72 6.66 14.74 3.90
C SER A 72 6.43 14.63 5.41
N TYR A 73 7.49 14.35 6.18
CA TYR A 73 7.38 14.12 7.62
C TYR A 73 6.75 15.29 8.35
N LEU A 74 5.80 14.95 9.21
CA LEU A 74 5.08 15.85 10.11
C LEU A 74 4.65 15.03 11.32
N ASP A 75 4.85 15.55 12.52
CA ASP A 75 4.43 14.93 13.76
C ASP A 75 3.74 15.94 14.69
N GLY A 76 3.31 15.48 15.87
CA GLY A 76 2.59 16.31 16.83
C GLY A 76 1.22 16.77 16.35
N GLN A 77 0.62 16.05 15.39
CA GLN A 77 -0.65 16.39 14.75
C GLN A 77 -1.62 15.19 14.71
N PRO A 78 -1.88 14.50 15.82
CA PRO A 78 -2.64 13.24 15.81
C PRO A 78 -4.04 13.37 15.21
N GLN A 79 -4.63 14.57 15.21
CA GLN A 79 -5.95 14.86 14.61
C GLN A 79 -5.93 14.77 13.07
N LEU A 80 -4.77 14.81 12.42
CA LEU A 80 -4.65 14.75 10.97
C LEU A 80 -4.66 13.32 10.42
N TRP A 81 -4.38 12.31 11.24
CA TRP A 81 -4.21 10.94 10.77
C TRP A 81 -5.56 10.25 10.55
N THR A 82 -6.24 10.66 9.48
CA THR A 82 -7.56 10.17 9.07
C THR A 82 -7.60 9.92 7.57
N LEU A 83 -8.51 9.05 7.12
CA LEU A 83 -8.74 8.78 5.70
C LEU A 83 -9.01 10.08 4.91
N ASP A 84 -9.81 11.00 5.46
CA ASP A 84 -10.11 12.29 4.82
C ASP A 84 -8.85 13.12 4.52
N THR A 85 -7.92 13.17 5.45
CA THR A 85 -6.67 13.91 5.25
C THR A 85 -5.88 13.38 4.05
N TRP A 86 -5.65 12.07 3.98
CA TRP A 86 -4.90 11.48 2.88
C TRP A 86 -5.67 11.46 1.55
N MET A 87 -7.01 11.36 1.60
CA MET A 87 -7.86 11.53 0.42
C MET A 87 -7.71 12.94 -0.17
N ARG A 88 -7.75 13.96 0.67
CA ARG A 88 -7.54 15.35 0.26
C ARG A 88 -6.13 15.58 -0.30
N GLU A 89 -5.13 14.93 0.28
CA GLU A 89 -3.74 14.97 -0.19
C GLU A 89 -3.62 14.36 -1.60
N LEU A 90 -4.14 13.16 -1.81
CA LEU A 90 -4.13 12.50 -3.12
C LEU A 90 -4.82 13.36 -4.19
N LYS A 91 -5.98 13.91 -3.87
CA LYS A 91 -6.70 14.83 -4.78
C LYS A 91 -5.91 16.11 -5.06
N ALA A 92 -5.20 16.63 -4.07
CA ALA A 92 -4.33 17.81 -4.24
C ALA A 92 -3.14 17.49 -5.15
N LEU A 93 -2.52 16.32 -4.99
CA LEU A 93 -1.43 15.84 -5.84
C LEU A 93 -1.87 15.67 -7.30
N ILE A 94 -3.00 14.98 -7.54
CA ILE A 94 -3.57 14.79 -8.87
C ILE A 94 -3.81 16.14 -9.56
N ARG A 95 -4.40 17.11 -8.87
CA ARG A 95 -4.63 18.47 -9.40
C ARG A 95 -3.33 19.22 -9.64
N HIS A 96 -2.37 19.14 -8.71
CA HIS A 96 -1.08 19.83 -8.82
C HIS A 96 -0.29 19.36 -10.04
N LEU A 97 -0.35 18.07 -10.35
CA LEU A 97 0.32 17.47 -11.49
C LEU A 97 -0.51 17.57 -12.79
N GLY A 98 -1.72 18.11 -12.74
CA GLY A 98 -2.60 18.28 -13.91
C GLY A 98 -3.06 16.95 -14.52
N LEU A 99 -3.15 15.89 -13.73
CA LEU A 99 -3.51 14.57 -14.22
C LEU A 99 -5.00 14.46 -14.49
N THR A 100 -5.34 14.11 -15.72
CA THR A 100 -6.74 13.91 -16.17
C THR A 100 -7.04 12.46 -16.53
N LYS A 101 -6.00 11.66 -16.80
CA LYS A 101 -6.03 10.22 -17.00
C LYS A 101 -4.82 9.61 -16.32
N PHE A 102 -5.00 8.56 -15.53
CA PHE A 102 -3.93 7.87 -14.81
C PHE A 102 -4.39 6.50 -14.33
N HIS A 103 -3.43 5.62 -14.04
CA HIS A 103 -3.67 4.38 -13.31
C HIS A 103 -3.32 4.60 -11.84
N LEU A 104 -3.96 3.85 -10.95
CA LEU A 104 -3.59 3.76 -9.54
C LEU A 104 -2.98 2.39 -9.24
N LEU A 105 -2.02 2.36 -8.33
CA LEU A 105 -1.51 1.14 -7.71
C LEU A 105 -1.34 1.42 -6.22
N GLY A 106 -2.18 0.81 -5.41
CA GLY A 106 -2.12 0.94 -3.96
C GLY A 106 -1.70 -0.37 -3.29
N GLN A 107 -0.68 -0.28 -2.44
CA GLN A 107 -0.23 -1.42 -1.64
C GLN A 107 -0.68 -1.25 -0.20
N SER A 108 -1.31 -2.30 0.37
CA SER A 108 -1.72 -2.30 1.78
C SER A 108 -2.66 -1.11 2.09
N TRP A 109 -2.31 -0.26 3.05
CA TRP A 109 -3.01 1.00 3.29
C TRP A 109 -3.20 1.85 2.02
N GLY A 110 -2.20 1.88 1.13
CA GLY A 110 -2.33 2.59 -0.15
C GLY A 110 -3.50 2.08 -0.99
N GLY A 111 -3.78 0.78 -0.95
CA GLY A 111 -4.96 0.20 -1.60
C GLY A 111 -6.28 0.50 -0.87
N MET A 112 -6.27 0.67 0.47
CA MET A 112 -7.45 1.18 1.19
C MET A 112 -7.78 2.61 0.74
N LEU A 113 -6.77 3.48 0.62
CA LEU A 113 -6.93 4.83 0.10
C LEU A 113 -7.42 4.83 -1.35
N GLU A 114 -6.89 3.92 -2.17
CA GLU A 114 -7.32 3.71 -3.55
C GLU A 114 -8.79 3.30 -3.62
N LEU A 115 -9.23 2.29 -2.85
CA LEU A 115 -10.65 1.87 -2.78
C LEU A 115 -11.56 3.04 -2.39
N ALA A 116 -11.18 3.82 -1.38
CA ALA A 116 -11.95 4.98 -0.98
C ALA A 116 -12.02 6.03 -2.11
N TYR A 117 -10.92 6.27 -2.84
CA TYR A 117 -10.93 7.18 -3.99
C TYR A 117 -11.85 6.68 -5.12
N LEU A 118 -11.78 5.39 -5.45
CA LEU A 118 -12.61 4.79 -6.50
C LEU A 118 -14.10 4.91 -6.21
N ILE A 119 -14.49 4.78 -4.95
CA ILE A 119 -15.89 4.75 -4.51
C ILE A 119 -16.40 6.15 -4.17
N ASP A 120 -15.70 6.89 -3.30
CA ASP A 120 -16.20 8.16 -2.76
C ASP A 120 -16.00 9.33 -3.74
N GLU A 121 -14.98 9.27 -4.59
CA GLU A 121 -14.70 10.27 -5.63
C GLU A 121 -15.12 9.81 -7.04
N GLY A 122 -15.75 8.62 -7.15
CA GLY A 122 -16.29 8.08 -8.40
C GLY A 122 -15.21 7.77 -9.44
N ALA A 123 -14.00 7.40 -9.03
CA ALA A 123 -12.87 7.01 -9.89
C ALA A 123 -12.51 8.07 -10.96
N GLN A 124 -12.71 9.36 -10.69
CA GLN A 124 -12.49 10.42 -11.68
C GLN A 124 -11.05 10.41 -12.23
N GLY A 125 -10.91 10.19 -13.53
CA GLY A 125 -9.62 10.15 -14.24
C GLY A 125 -8.88 8.81 -14.16
N VAL A 126 -9.39 7.82 -13.41
CA VAL A 126 -8.75 6.52 -13.28
C VAL A 126 -9.05 5.64 -14.48
N CYS A 127 -7.99 5.16 -15.17
CA CYS A 127 -8.11 4.22 -16.28
C CYS A 127 -8.26 2.78 -15.77
N SER A 128 -7.45 2.38 -14.80
CA SER A 128 -7.54 1.10 -14.08
C SER A 128 -6.87 1.20 -12.72
N ALA A 129 -7.16 0.24 -11.85
CA ALA A 129 -6.66 0.14 -10.49
C ALA A 129 -5.87 -1.16 -10.28
N VAL A 130 -4.82 -1.12 -9.46
CA VAL A 130 -4.06 -2.29 -9.01
C VAL A 130 -4.09 -2.34 -7.49
N LEU A 131 -4.92 -3.20 -6.94
CA LEU A 131 -5.12 -3.43 -5.51
C LEU A 131 -4.11 -4.48 -5.03
N SER A 132 -2.93 -4.04 -4.60
CA SER A 132 -1.81 -4.91 -4.24
C SER A 132 -1.77 -5.17 -2.74
N SER A 133 -1.96 -6.43 -2.33
CA SER A 133 -1.86 -6.86 -0.93
C SER A 133 -2.65 -5.95 0.04
N THR A 134 -3.91 -5.64 -0.30
CA THR A 134 -4.77 -4.69 0.42
C THR A 134 -6.05 -5.30 0.96
N LEU A 135 -6.94 -4.48 1.48
CA LEU A 135 -8.15 -4.91 2.17
C LEU A 135 -9.32 -3.95 1.95
N SER A 136 -10.54 -4.49 1.95
CA SER A 136 -11.77 -3.70 1.96
C SER A 136 -12.36 -3.47 3.36
N SER A 137 -11.90 -4.24 4.37
CA SER A 137 -12.41 -4.16 5.74
C SER A 137 -11.32 -4.41 6.77
N SER A 138 -11.09 -3.43 7.68
CA SER A 138 -10.17 -3.56 8.81
C SER A 138 -10.57 -4.67 9.78
N GLN A 139 -11.87 -4.92 9.92
CA GLN A 139 -12.37 -6.00 10.80
C GLN A 139 -12.12 -7.39 10.18
N LEU A 140 -12.33 -7.54 8.87
CA LEU A 140 -12.00 -8.79 8.19
C LEU A 140 -10.51 -9.06 8.27
N TRP A 141 -9.69 -8.04 8.01
CA TRP A 141 -8.24 -8.13 8.15
C TRP A 141 -7.84 -8.61 9.54
N GLY A 142 -8.25 -7.95 10.61
CA GLY A 142 -7.90 -8.33 11.98
C GLY A 142 -8.31 -9.77 12.31
N ARG A 143 -9.51 -10.22 11.89
CA ARG A 143 -9.94 -11.64 12.08
C ARG A 143 -9.02 -12.62 11.35
N GLU A 144 -8.64 -12.32 10.12
CA GLU A 144 -7.76 -13.20 9.34
C GLU A 144 -6.33 -13.23 9.90
N GLN A 145 -5.81 -12.08 10.36
CA GLN A 145 -4.51 -12.06 11.04
C GLN A 145 -4.53 -12.93 12.29
N HIS A 146 -5.55 -12.80 13.14
CA HIS A 146 -5.69 -13.65 14.34
C HIS A 146 -5.91 -15.13 14.02
N ARG A 147 -6.50 -15.43 12.86
CA ARG A 147 -6.57 -16.81 12.37
C ARG A 147 -5.17 -17.34 12.04
N MET A 148 -4.33 -16.56 11.38
CA MET A 148 -2.96 -16.96 11.04
C MET A 148 -2.06 -17.08 12.29
N ILE A 149 -2.20 -16.18 13.26
CA ILE A 149 -1.47 -16.22 14.53
C ILE A 149 -1.66 -17.58 15.23
N ARG A 150 -2.80 -18.26 15.07
CA ARG A 150 -3.02 -19.60 15.64
C ARG A 150 -2.09 -20.69 15.10
N TYR A 151 -1.37 -20.42 14.02
CA TYR A 151 -0.38 -21.36 13.46
C TYR A 151 1.05 -21.06 13.93
N LEU A 152 1.26 -19.99 14.71
CA LEU A 152 2.53 -19.74 15.39
C LEU A 152 2.76 -20.73 16.54
N PRO A 153 4.00 -20.88 17.05
CA PRO A 153 4.27 -21.59 18.29
C PRO A 153 3.39 -21.07 19.45
N GLU A 154 2.97 -21.96 20.35
CA GLU A 154 2.05 -21.63 21.44
C GLU A 154 2.58 -20.48 22.32
N GLU A 155 3.89 -20.45 22.59
CA GLU A 155 4.55 -19.38 23.36
C GLU A 155 4.41 -17.99 22.70
N GLU A 156 4.44 -17.95 21.37
CA GLU A 156 4.28 -16.72 20.60
C GLU A 156 2.82 -16.27 20.57
N GLN A 157 1.88 -17.21 20.39
CA GLN A 157 0.45 -16.92 20.49
C GLN A 157 0.10 -16.32 21.85
N GLN A 158 0.65 -16.91 22.94
CA GLN A 158 0.44 -16.41 24.28
C GLN A 158 1.05 -15.02 24.48
N ALA A 159 2.27 -14.76 23.99
CA ALA A 159 2.90 -13.46 24.09
C ALA A 159 2.11 -12.35 23.39
N ILE A 160 1.57 -12.65 22.21
CA ILE A 160 0.70 -11.73 21.47
C ILE A 160 -0.59 -11.46 22.26
N ALA A 161 -1.28 -12.51 22.74
CA ALA A 161 -2.53 -12.36 23.50
C ALA A 161 -2.33 -11.58 24.81
N GLU A 162 -1.23 -11.79 25.53
CA GLU A 162 -0.88 -11.04 26.74
C GLU A 162 -0.62 -9.55 26.43
N ALA A 163 0.07 -9.25 25.32
CA ALA A 163 0.33 -7.87 24.90
C ALA A 163 -0.97 -7.15 24.52
N GLU A 164 -1.86 -7.80 23.79
CA GLU A 164 -3.17 -7.25 23.44
C GLU A 164 -4.05 -7.00 24.67
N ALA A 165 -4.08 -7.94 25.60
CA ALA A 165 -4.87 -7.82 26.83
C ALA A 165 -4.36 -6.73 27.78
N SER A 166 -3.04 -6.53 27.86
CA SER A 166 -2.40 -5.56 28.74
C SER A 166 -2.14 -4.20 28.09
N GLY A 167 -2.14 -4.11 26.76
CA GLY A 167 -1.67 -2.96 26.00
C GLY A 167 -0.14 -2.78 26.03
N ASN A 168 0.61 -3.74 26.58
CA ASN A 168 2.07 -3.68 26.67
C ASN A 168 2.75 -4.30 25.44
N TYR A 169 2.81 -3.54 24.38
CA TYR A 169 3.49 -3.91 23.12
C TYR A 169 5.01 -3.68 23.16
N GLN A 170 5.62 -3.50 24.35
CA GLN A 170 7.07 -3.39 24.55
C GLN A 170 7.66 -4.63 25.24
N ASP A 171 6.85 -5.62 25.59
CA ASP A 171 7.31 -6.89 26.16
C ASP A 171 8.23 -7.60 25.15
N ARG A 172 9.36 -8.13 25.63
CA ARG A 172 10.36 -8.76 24.76
C ARG A 172 9.82 -9.99 24.02
N ARG A 173 8.99 -10.80 24.68
CA ARG A 173 8.41 -11.99 24.06
C ARG A 173 7.46 -11.60 22.94
N TYR A 174 6.65 -10.55 23.18
CA TYR A 174 5.78 -9.99 22.18
C TYR A 174 6.56 -9.47 20.96
N LEU A 175 7.61 -8.68 21.18
CA LEU A 175 8.42 -8.15 20.08
C LEU A 175 9.03 -9.28 19.23
N GLN A 176 9.52 -10.35 19.86
CA GLN A 176 10.06 -11.51 19.14
C GLN A 176 8.97 -12.25 18.34
N ALA A 177 7.79 -12.46 18.93
CA ALA A 177 6.66 -13.10 18.26
C ALA A 177 6.15 -12.25 17.08
N ASN A 178 6.05 -10.92 17.28
CA ASN A 178 5.65 -10.00 16.23
C ASN A 178 6.68 -9.98 15.08
N ASP A 179 7.97 -9.92 15.36
CA ASP A 179 9.02 -9.96 14.36
C ASP A 179 8.97 -11.27 13.54
N HIS A 180 8.75 -12.40 14.19
CA HIS A 180 8.61 -13.68 13.52
C HIS A 180 7.36 -13.70 12.62
N TYR A 181 6.22 -13.23 13.12
CA TYR A 181 4.99 -13.10 12.34
C TYR A 181 5.18 -12.22 11.09
N MET A 182 5.84 -11.08 11.25
CA MET A 182 6.15 -10.18 10.15
C MET A 182 7.13 -10.79 9.13
N GLU A 183 8.10 -11.58 9.60
CA GLU A 183 9.01 -12.31 8.71
C GLU A 183 8.29 -13.38 7.88
N LEU A 184 7.29 -14.04 8.45
CA LEU A 184 6.48 -15.05 7.76
C LEU A 184 5.54 -14.44 6.72
N HIS A 185 4.92 -13.30 7.02
CA HIS A 185 3.76 -12.82 6.26
C HIS A 185 3.93 -11.44 5.62
N CYS A 186 4.86 -10.61 6.09
CA CYS A 186 5.05 -9.26 5.54
C CYS A 186 6.25 -9.19 4.60
N MET A 187 7.44 -9.28 5.15
CA MET A 187 8.68 -9.21 4.39
C MET A 187 9.79 -9.92 5.15
N GLY A 188 10.54 -10.77 4.46
CA GLY A 188 11.74 -11.38 5.04
C GLY A 188 12.87 -10.37 5.27
N LYS A 189 13.94 -10.85 5.86
CA LYS A 189 15.13 -10.02 6.09
C LYS A 189 15.68 -9.52 4.75
N VAL A 190 15.85 -8.21 4.64
CA VAL A 190 16.40 -7.59 3.45
C VAL A 190 17.86 -8.03 3.29
N SER A 191 18.17 -8.68 2.15
CA SER A 191 19.53 -9.12 1.83
C SER A 191 20.46 -7.93 1.67
N ALA A 192 21.77 -8.14 1.95
CA ALA A 192 22.80 -7.14 1.69
C ALA A 192 22.89 -6.77 0.20
N ASP A 193 22.52 -7.69 -0.69
CA ASP A 193 22.53 -7.51 -2.15
C ASP A 193 21.19 -6.98 -2.71
N ALA A 194 20.19 -6.76 -1.86
CA ALA A 194 18.91 -6.18 -2.29
C ALA A 194 19.10 -4.78 -2.88
N PRO A 195 18.21 -4.30 -3.75
CA PRO A 195 18.21 -2.93 -4.24
C PRO A 195 18.39 -1.90 -3.12
N GLU A 196 19.15 -0.84 -3.40
CA GLU A 196 19.50 0.18 -2.40
C GLU A 196 18.24 0.81 -1.77
N CYS A 197 17.20 1.06 -2.55
CA CYS A 197 15.94 1.62 -2.09
C CYS A 197 15.23 0.77 -1.01
N LEU A 198 15.45 -0.55 -0.99
CA LEU A 198 14.93 -1.44 0.06
C LEU A 198 15.78 -1.42 1.33
N ARG A 199 17.10 -1.13 1.19
CA ARG A 199 18.06 -1.11 2.30
C ARG A 199 18.20 0.26 2.96
N ARG A 200 17.83 1.32 2.22
CA ARG A 200 17.93 2.72 2.68
C ARG A 200 17.12 2.93 3.96
N LYS A 201 17.73 3.61 4.94
CA LYS A 201 17.01 4.04 6.14
C LYS A 201 15.86 4.97 5.77
N LYS A 202 14.70 4.69 6.30
CA LYS A 202 13.45 5.45 6.07
C LYS A 202 13.11 6.30 7.29
N VAL A 203 12.41 7.39 7.06
CA VAL A 203 11.77 8.18 8.12
C VAL A 203 10.30 7.78 8.15
N THR A 204 9.99 6.77 8.96
CA THR A 204 8.62 6.28 9.12
C THR A 204 7.76 7.27 9.91
N GLY A 205 6.49 7.30 9.61
CA GLY A 205 5.48 8.09 10.32
C GLY A 205 4.87 7.31 11.48
N ASP A 206 5.65 7.07 12.54
CA ASP A 206 5.20 6.23 13.66
C ASP A 206 3.94 6.78 14.36
N GLU A 207 3.82 8.11 14.49
CA GLU A 207 2.60 8.74 15.03
C GLU A 207 1.42 8.49 14.10
N ALA A 208 1.61 8.67 12.79
CA ALA A 208 0.57 8.45 11.78
C ALA A 208 0.11 6.99 11.80
N TYR A 209 1.05 6.03 11.81
CA TYR A 209 0.74 4.61 11.88
C TYR A 209 -0.07 4.25 13.13
N ARG A 210 0.45 4.59 14.32
CA ARG A 210 -0.18 4.22 15.59
C ARG A 210 -1.54 4.87 15.78
N THR A 211 -1.70 6.11 15.34
CA THR A 211 -2.96 6.83 15.47
C THR A 211 -4.01 6.35 14.47
N ALA A 212 -3.60 6.07 13.24
CA ALA A 212 -4.55 5.68 12.21
C ALA A 212 -4.84 4.18 12.22
N TRP A 213 -3.82 3.34 12.33
CA TRP A 213 -3.98 1.89 12.31
C TRP A 213 -3.99 1.29 13.71
N GLY A 214 -2.86 1.28 14.39
CA GLY A 214 -2.75 0.67 15.72
C GLY A 214 -1.32 0.31 16.08
N PRO A 215 -1.16 -0.55 17.10
CA PRO A 215 0.16 -0.93 17.61
C PRO A 215 0.93 -1.89 16.68
N ASN A 216 0.24 -2.63 15.80
CA ASN A 216 0.78 -3.65 14.92
C ASN A 216 -0.18 -3.94 13.76
N GLU A 217 0.18 -4.85 12.85
CA GLU A 217 -0.60 -5.17 11.65
C GLU A 217 -1.93 -5.89 11.92
N TYR A 218 -2.08 -6.58 13.04
CA TYR A 218 -3.25 -7.41 13.35
C TYR A 218 -4.23 -6.79 14.35
N THR A 219 -3.92 -5.61 14.91
CA THR A 219 -4.75 -4.95 15.93
C THR A 219 -5.17 -3.54 15.49
N PRO A 220 -6.11 -3.41 14.51
CA PRO A 220 -6.56 -2.12 14.00
C PRO A 220 -7.46 -1.40 15.02
N LEU A 221 -6.87 -0.54 15.85
CA LEU A 221 -7.56 0.22 16.91
C LEU A 221 -7.66 1.72 16.63
N GLY A 222 -6.96 2.21 15.61
CA GLY A 222 -6.85 3.63 15.28
C GLY A 222 -8.09 4.22 14.61
N THR A 223 -7.91 5.34 13.93
CA THR A 223 -9.00 6.04 13.22
C THR A 223 -9.57 5.21 12.07
N LEU A 224 -8.79 4.25 11.53
CA LEU A 224 -9.17 3.33 10.46
C LEU A 224 -9.85 2.04 10.96
N ARG A 225 -10.08 1.86 12.27
CA ARG A 225 -10.67 0.63 12.83
C ARG A 225 -12.04 0.25 12.25
N ASN A 226 -12.79 1.23 11.78
CA ASN A 226 -14.10 1.06 11.17
C ASN A 226 -14.09 1.21 9.64
N PHE A 227 -12.89 1.18 9.01
CA PHE A 227 -12.80 1.16 7.56
C PHE A 227 -13.46 -0.12 7.05
N ASP A 228 -14.55 0.04 6.32
CA ASP A 228 -15.25 -1.05 5.65
C ASP A 228 -15.97 -0.55 4.40
N TYR A 229 -15.43 -0.92 3.25
CA TYR A 229 -16.01 -0.63 1.94
C TYR A 229 -16.55 -1.89 1.25
N THR A 230 -16.61 -3.02 1.98
CA THR A 230 -16.94 -4.33 1.42
C THR A 230 -18.29 -4.33 0.70
N ASP A 231 -19.31 -3.74 1.29
CA ASP A 231 -20.66 -3.72 0.70
C ASP A 231 -20.79 -2.70 -0.45
N ARG A 232 -19.82 -1.81 -0.59
CA ARG A 232 -19.77 -0.77 -1.62
C ARG A 232 -18.85 -1.10 -2.81
N LEU A 233 -18.13 -2.23 -2.77
CA LEU A 233 -17.21 -2.63 -3.84
C LEU A 233 -17.90 -2.76 -5.21
N GLY A 234 -19.21 -3.04 -5.24
CA GLY A 234 -20.01 -3.06 -6.46
C GLY A 234 -20.19 -1.70 -7.14
N GLU A 235 -19.82 -0.58 -6.48
CA GLU A 235 -19.84 0.77 -7.04
C GLU A 235 -18.61 1.08 -7.91
N ILE A 236 -17.58 0.21 -7.88
CA ILE A 236 -16.37 0.39 -8.67
C ILE A 236 -16.63 -0.03 -10.11
N HIS A 237 -16.45 0.91 -11.05
CA HIS A 237 -16.74 0.71 -12.48
C HIS A 237 -15.50 0.78 -13.38
N VAL A 238 -14.31 0.84 -12.79
CA VAL A 238 -13.04 0.75 -13.53
C VAL A 238 -12.46 -0.65 -13.41
N PRO A 239 -11.71 -1.13 -14.41
CA PRO A 239 -11.03 -2.41 -14.32
C PRO A 239 -10.08 -2.46 -13.12
N CYS A 240 -10.13 -3.54 -12.33
CA CYS A 240 -9.32 -3.73 -11.14
C CYS A 240 -8.50 -5.02 -11.22
N LEU A 241 -7.20 -4.91 -11.02
CA LEU A 241 -6.30 -6.04 -10.81
C LEU A 241 -6.03 -6.18 -9.30
N ILE A 242 -6.42 -7.30 -8.73
CA ILE A 242 -6.09 -7.65 -7.33
C ILE A 242 -4.86 -8.54 -7.35
N ILE A 243 -3.85 -8.20 -6.55
CA ILE A 243 -2.64 -9.01 -6.37
C ILE A 243 -2.51 -9.34 -4.88
N SER A 244 -2.27 -10.62 -4.57
CA SER A 244 -1.93 -11.07 -3.21
C SER A 244 -1.03 -12.29 -3.25
N GLY A 245 -0.28 -12.54 -2.18
CA GLY A 245 0.52 -13.74 -2.01
C GLY A 245 -0.22 -14.86 -1.26
N THR A 246 0.29 -16.10 -1.33
CA THR A 246 -0.24 -17.20 -0.53
C THR A 246 0.13 -17.09 0.94
N ASP A 247 1.25 -16.43 1.24
CA ASP A 247 1.78 -16.25 2.59
C ASP A 247 1.62 -14.80 3.10
N ASP A 248 0.80 -14.02 2.41
CA ASP A 248 0.55 -12.59 2.60
C ASP A 248 -0.30 -12.31 3.85
N LEU A 249 -0.10 -11.14 4.46
CA LEU A 249 -1.05 -10.53 5.40
C LEU A 249 -2.43 -10.35 4.75
N CYS A 250 -2.48 -9.95 3.47
CA CYS A 250 -3.69 -10.00 2.65
C CYS A 250 -3.99 -11.46 2.26
N THR A 251 -4.58 -12.20 3.19
CA THR A 251 -4.88 -13.62 2.95
C THR A 251 -5.73 -13.82 1.70
N PRO A 252 -5.70 -15.00 1.08
CA PRO A 252 -6.57 -15.30 -0.06
C PRO A 252 -8.07 -15.03 0.22
N LEU A 253 -8.53 -15.12 1.48
CA LEU A 253 -9.91 -14.77 1.83
C LEU A 253 -10.16 -13.26 1.74
N VAL A 254 -9.20 -12.44 2.18
CA VAL A 254 -9.28 -10.97 2.09
C VAL A 254 -9.30 -10.54 0.63
N ALA A 255 -8.38 -11.05 -0.18
CA ALA A 255 -8.32 -10.76 -1.62
C ALA A 255 -9.59 -11.23 -2.36
N LYS A 256 -10.03 -12.46 -2.07
CA LYS A 256 -11.24 -13.03 -2.67
C LYS A 256 -12.50 -12.23 -2.32
N THR A 257 -12.56 -11.64 -1.13
CA THR A 257 -13.69 -10.79 -0.73
C THR A 257 -13.85 -9.58 -1.65
N MET A 258 -12.75 -8.98 -2.10
CA MET A 258 -12.76 -7.90 -3.08
C MET A 258 -13.07 -8.42 -4.49
N TYR A 259 -12.42 -9.51 -4.90
CA TYR A 259 -12.62 -10.14 -6.20
C TYR A 259 -14.09 -10.53 -6.46
N ASP A 260 -14.76 -11.11 -5.49
CA ASP A 260 -16.15 -11.57 -5.63
C ASP A 260 -17.16 -10.41 -5.75
N ARG A 261 -16.78 -9.17 -5.41
CA ARG A 261 -17.69 -8.03 -5.31
C ARG A 261 -17.42 -6.90 -6.29
N ILE A 262 -16.18 -6.75 -6.74
CA ILE A 262 -15.83 -5.75 -7.76
C ILE A 262 -16.26 -6.29 -9.13
N PRO A 263 -17.12 -5.56 -9.88
CA PRO A 263 -17.72 -6.09 -11.12
C PRO A 263 -16.72 -6.47 -12.20
N ASP A 264 -15.65 -5.68 -12.39
CA ASP A 264 -14.58 -5.91 -13.37
C ASP A 264 -13.26 -6.12 -12.65
N ALA A 265 -13.14 -7.28 -11.98
CA ALA A 265 -11.96 -7.64 -11.21
C ALA A 265 -11.23 -8.85 -11.84
N HIS A 266 -9.91 -8.74 -11.87
CA HIS A 266 -9.01 -9.87 -12.09
C HIS A 266 -8.20 -10.11 -10.81
N TRP A 267 -7.89 -11.35 -10.50
CA TRP A 267 -7.08 -11.68 -9.32
C TRP A 267 -5.92 -12.59 -9.69
N GLU A 268 -4.72 -12.12 -9.38
CA GLU A 268 -3.48 -12.88 -9.51
C GLU A 268 -2.95 -13.26 -8.12
N LEU A 269 -2.94 -14.55 -7.83
CA LEU A 269 -2.37 -15.11 -6.61
C LEU A 269 -0.93 -15.53 -6.85
N PHE A 270 -0.02 -14.98 -6.05
CA PHE A 270 1.42 -15.23 -6.14
C PHE A 270 1.82 -16.30 -5.13
N GLU A 271 2.20 -17.47 -5.64
CA GLU A 271 2.62 -18.60 -4.80
C GLU A 271 3.93 -18.30 -4.06
N GLY A 272 3.98 -18.57 -2.76
CA GLY A 272 5.14 -18.34 -1.90
C GLY A 272 5.46 -16.88 -1.63
N CYS A 273 4.66 -15.93 -2.13
CA CYS A 273 4.88 -14.51 -1.88
C CYS A 273 4.12 -14.04 -0.63
N ARG A 274 4.73 -13.07 0.04
CA ARG A 274 4.21 -12.38 1.21
C ARG A 274 3.62 -11.02 0.83
N HIS A 275 3.46 -10.14 1.80
CA HIS A 275 2.84 -8.82 1.64
C HIS A 275 3.54 -7.88 0.65
N MET A 276 4.79 -8.18 0.31
CA MET A 276 5.58 -7.41 -0.66
C MET A 276 5.82 -8.24 -1.93
N CYS A 277 4.73 -8.68 -2.61
CA CYS A 277 4.82 -9.52 -3.81
C CYS A 277 5.77 -8.96 -4.88
N PHE A 278 5.83 -7.63 -5.03
CA PHE A 278 6.75 -6.95 -5.95
C PHE A 278 8.23 -7.01 -5.52
N VAL A 279 8.53 -7.49 -4.31
CA VAL A 279 9.89 -7.78 -3.83
C VAL A 279 10.15 -9.28 -3.92
N ASP A 280 9.20 -10.11 -3.48
CA ASP A 280 9.35 -11.56 -3.40
C ASP A 280 9.42 -12.20 -4.80
N ASP A 281 8.60 -11.78 -5.75
CA ASP A 281 8.65 -12.19 -7.18
C ASP A 281 8.52 -10.98 -8.10
N HIS A 282 9.58 -10.16 -8.10
CA HIS A 282 9.63 -8.91 -8.85
C HIS A 282 9.38 -9.09 -10.35
N ALA A 283 9.97 -10.12 -10.96
CA ALA A 283 9.88 -10.33 -12.41
C ALA A 283 8.44 -10.66 -12.85
N LYS A 284 7.76 -11.56 -12.12
CA LYS A 284 6.36 -11.90 -12.38
C LYS A 284 5.46 -10.69 -12.11
N TYR A 285 5.71 -9.98 -10.99
CA TYR A 285 4.93 -8.79 -10.62
C TYR A 285 4.96 -7.72 -11.71
N CYS A 286 6.15 -7.35 -12.18
CA CYS A 286 6.30 -6.39 -13.27
C CYS A 286 5.61 -6.85 -14.54
N THR A 287 5.78 -8.13 -14.93
CA THR A 287 5.15 -8.69 -16.15
C THR A 287 3.62 -8.59 -16.08
N VAL A 288 3.03 -8.96 -14.94
CA VAL A 288 1.57 -8.94 -14.75
C VAL A 288 1.03 -7.51 -14.78
N VAL A 289 1.67 -6.60 -14.02
CA VAL A 289 1.20 -5.21 -13.94
C VAL A 289 1.41 -4.48 -15.27
N GLU A 290 2.55 -4.63 -15.93
CA GLU A 290 2.79 -4.00 -17.25
C GLU A 290 1.78 -4.46 -18.29
N LYS A 291 1.46 -5.76 -18.33
CA LYS A 291 0.42 -6.29 -19.22
C LYS A 291 -0.92 -5.62 -18.91
N TRP A 292 -1.31 -5.59 -17.63
CA TRP A 292 -2.54 -4.96 -17.18
C TRP A 292 -2.64 -3.48 -17.60
N LEU A 293 -1.59 -2.72 -17.37
CA LEU A 293 -1.54 -1.30 -17.73
C LEU A 293 -1.69 -1.07 -19.23
N ARG A 294 -1.07 -1.92 -20.08
CA ARG A 294 -1.18 -1.82 -21.54
C ARG A 294 -2.59 -2.14 -22.07
N GLU A 295 -3.28 -3.06 -21.41
CA GLU A 295 -4.62 -3.46 -21.80
C GLU A 295 -5.68 -2.44 -21.41
N ASN A 296 -5.35 -1.49 -20.52
CA ASN A 296 -6.26 -0.50 -19.94
C ASN A 296 -5.83 0.97 -20.16
N ASP A 297 -4.90 1.26 -21.08
CA ASP A 297 -4.47 2.62 -21.44
C ASP A 297 -5.55 3.50 -22.11
#